data_d28623a53dc56f384a8afcf32cdbace4
#
_entry.id   d28623a53dc56f384a8afcf32cdbace4
#
_cell.length_a   1.000
_cell.length_b   1.000
_cell.length_c   1.000
_cell.angle_alpha   90.00
_cell.angle_beta   90.00
_cell.angle_gamma   90.00
#
_symmetry.space_group_name_H-M   'P 1'
#
loop_
_entity.id
_entity.type
_entity.pdbx_description
1 polymer ?
#
loop_
_entity_poly.entity_id
_entity_poly.type
_entity_poly.pdbx_seq_one_letter_code
_entity_poly.pdbx_strand_id
1 'polypeptide(L)'
;MLRIREVAPITGHRVRLTLTNGDVVERDLSALPWGPVFDALRSEAIRFREVTVNGGTLLWPGDLDFDPDTLIWGGARPADPNARPPRSLAFESLRGDALT
;
A
#
# COMPACT_ATOMS: atom_id res chain seq x y z
N MET A 1 -1.03 0.78 -17.75
CA MET A 1 -0.78 1.37 -16.41
C MET A 1 -1.06 0.33 -15.34
N LEU A 2 -0.10 0.15 -14.44
CA LEU A 2 -0.26 -0.85 -13.38
C LEU A 2 -1.28 -0.40 -12.35
N ARG A 3 -2.10 -1.36 -11.92
CA ARG A 3 -3.06 -1.16 -10.85
C ARG A 3 -3.05 -2.42 -9.98
N ILE A 4 -3.69 -2.36 -8.84
CA ILE A 4 -3.76 -3.48 -7.92
C ILE A 4 -4.98 -4.32 -8.30
N ARG A 5 -4.75 -5.62 -8.51
CA ARG A 5 -5.81 -6.55 -8.87
C ARG A 5 -6.29 -7.36 -7.68
N GLU A 6 -5.38 -7.75 -6.79
CA GLU A 6 -5.71 -8.54 -5.61
C GLU A 6 -4.88 -8.09 -4.43
N VAL A 7 -5.40 -8.30 -3.24
CA VAL A 7 -4.70 -8.01 -2.00
C VAL A 7 -4.88 -9.16 -1.04
N ALA A 8 -3.79 -9.50 -0.33
CA ALA A 8 -3.82 -10.52 0.71
C ALA A 8 -3.06 -10.00 1.92
N PRO A 9 -3.73 -9.76 3.04
CA PRO A 9 -3.02 -9.41 4.27
C PRO A 9 -2.11 -10.56 4.68
N ILE A 10 -0.89 -10.23 5.11
CA ILE A 10 0.07 -11.24 5.53
C ILE A 10 0.11 -11.28 7.05
N THR A 11 0.89 -10.40 7.64
CA THR A 11 1.02 -10.35 9.09
C THR A 11 1.26 -8.91 9.50
N GLY A 12 0.74 -8.51 10.65
CA GLY A 12 0.83 -7.13 11.09
C GLY A 12 0.18 -6.20 10.08
N HIS A 13 0.94 -5.25 9.57
CA HIS A 13 0.44 -4.30 8.56
C HIS A 13 1.06 -4.56 7.19
N ARG A 14 1.52 -5.76 6.95
CA ARG A 14 2.06 -6.14 5.65
C ARG A 14 0.99 -6.74 4.77
N VAL A 15 1.01 -6.38 3.52
CA VAL A 15 0.06 -6.90 2.54
C VAL A 15 0.82 -7.37 1.31
N ARG A 16 0.26 -8.37 0.65
CA ARG A 16 0.76 -8.84 -0.64
C ARG A 16 -0.20 -8.35 -1.70
N LEU A 17 0.35 -7.70 -2.72
CA LEU A 17 -0.44 -7.13 -3.80
C LEU A 17 -0.14 -7.89 -5.08
N THR A 18 -1.19 -8.30 -5.79
CA THR A 18 -1.06 -8.82 -7.15
C THR A 18 -1.45 -7.69 -8.09
N LEU A 19 -0.55 -7.35 -9.00
CA LEU A 19 -0.75 -6.24 -9.92
C LEU A 19 -1.41 -6.74 -11.20
N THR A 20 -1.88 -5.79 -12.00
CA THR A 20 -2.61 -6.12 -13.23
C THR A 20 -1.75 -6.84 -14.26
N ASN A 21 -0.42 -6.72 -14.17
CA ASN A 21 0.49 -7.43 -15.07
C ASN A 21 0.89 -8.81 -14.54
N GLY A 22 0.35 -9.21 -13.38
CA GLY A 22 0.67 -10.50 -12.78
C GLY A 22 1.81 -10.47 -11.77
N ASP A 23 2.52 -9.36 -11.65
CA ASP A 23 3.59 -9.25 -10.64
C ASP A 23 2.99 -9.27 -9.24
N VAL A 24 3.74 -9.87 -8.31
CA VAL A 24 3.35 -9.93 -6.91
C VAL A 24 4.39 -9.18 -6.11
N VAL A 25 3.94 -8.23 -5.31
CA VAL A 25 4.82 -7.41 -4.48
C VAL A 25 4.30 -7.35 -3.06
N GLU A 26 5.17 -7.01 -2.11
CA GLU A 26 4.79 -6.89 -0.71
C GLU A 26 5.00 -5.46 -0.23
N ARG A 27 4.11 -5.02 0.65
CA ARG A 27 4.14 -3.66 1.18
C ARG A 27 3.92 -3.70 2.68
N ASP A 28 4.76 -2.99 3.42
CA ASP A 28 4.61 -2.82 4.86
C ASP A 28 4.06 -1.42 5.08
N LEU A 29 2.83 -1.34 5.55
CA LEU A 29 2.10 -0.09 5.67
C LEU A 29 2.11 0.47 7.10
N SER A 30 2.93 -0.10 7.98
CA SER A 30 2.86 0.20 9.41
C SER A 30 3.11 1.67 9.75
N ALA A 31 3.90 2.37 8.96
CA ALA A 31 4.29 3.74 9.29
C ALA A 31 3.88 4.76 8.24
N LEU A 32 2.88 4.45 7.42
CA LEU A 32 2.39 5.43 6.47
C LEU A 32 1.77 6.62 7.20
N PRO A 33 1.98 7.84 6.71
CA PRO A 33 1.40 9.04 7.34
C PRO A 33 -0.06 9.23 6.89
N TRP A 34 -0.92 8.34 7.34
CA TRP A 34 -2.30 8.30 6.88
C TRP A 34 -3.23 9.25 7.62
N GLY A 35 -2.76 9.83 8.73
CA GLY A 35 -3.58 10.69 9.55
C GLY A 35 -4.38 9.92 10.60
N PRO A 36 -5.14 10.64 11.43
CA PRO A 36 -5.81 10.05 12.60
C PRO A 36 -6.83 8.98 12.26
N VAL A 37 -7.53 9.12 11.14
CA VAL A 37 -8.56 8.14 10.76
C VAL A 37 -7.90 6.79 10.49
N PHE A 38 -6.77 6.80 9.81
CA PHE A 38 -6.08 5.55 9.52
C PHE A 38 -5.39 4.99 10.76
N ASP A 39 -5.01 5.84 11.70
CA ASP A 39 -4.40 5.36 12.93
C ASP A 39 -5.34 4.43 13.69
N ALA A 40 -6.63 4.74 13.73
CA ALA A 40 -7.61 3.86 14.36
C ALA A 40 -7.68 2.52 13.64
N LEU A 41 -7.65 2.54 12.32
CA LEU A 41 -7.66 1.31 11.51
C LEU A 41 -6.40 0.50 11.76
N ARG A 42 -5.26 1.17 11.84
CA ARG A 42 -3.98 0.50 12.01
C ARG A 42 -3.84 -0.16 13.37
N SER A 43 -4.48 0.41 14.39
CA SER A 43 -4.40 -0.15 15.74
C SER A 43 -5.32 -1.36 15.94
N GLU A 44 -6.24 -1.61 15.00
CA GLU A 44 -7.16 -2.74 15.08
C GLU A 44 -6.85 -3.72 13.96
N ALA A 45 -6.09 -4.75 14.31
CA ALA A 45 -5.60 -5.69 13.30
C ALA A 45 -6.73 -6.35 12.49
N ILE A 46 -7.85 -6.66 13.15
CA ILE A 46 -8.97 -7.29 12.45
C ILE A 46 -9.51 -6.35 11.38
N ARG A 47 -9.66 -5.08 11.71
CA ARG A 47 -10.20 -4.11 10.77
C ARG A 47 -9.23 -3.85 9.62
N PHE A 48 -7.94 -3.85 9.91
CA PHE A 48 -6.94 -3.69 8.86
C PHE A 48 -7.02 -4.82 7.84
N ARG A 49 -7.32 -6.03 8.30
CA ARG A 49 -7.40 -7.19 7.40
C ARG A 49 -8.66 -7.21 6.54
N GLU A 50 -9.58 -6.30 6.77
CA GLU A 50 -10.78 -6.18 5.95
C GLU A 50 -10.54 -5.40 4.66
N VAL A 51 -9.31 -5.18 4.31
CA VAL A 51 -8.93 -4.47 3.09
C VAL A 51 -9.43 -5.20 1.84
N THR A 52 -9.89 -4.44 0.86
CA THR A 52 -10.31 -4.97 -0.43
C THR A 52 -9.70 -4.16 -1.55
N VAL A 53 -9.84 -4.65 -2.78
CA VAL A 53 -9.42 -3.91 -3.97
C VAL A 53 -10.63 -3.25 -4.57
N ASN A 54 -10.52 -1.96 -4.86
CA ASN A 54 -11.59 -1.22 -5.49
C ASN A 54 -10.99 -0.15 -6.40
N GLY A 55 -11.38 -0.17 -7.67
CA GLY A 55 -10.87 0.81 -8.61
C GLY A 55 -9.38 0.74 -8.85
N GLY A 56 -8.79 -0.41 -8.64
CA GLY A 56 -7.35 -0.59 -8.87
C GLY A 56 -6.47 -0.16 -7.71
N THR A 57 -7.06 0.15 -6.56
CA THR A 57 -6.31 0.49 -5.36
C THR A 57 -6.90 -0.23 -4.15
N LEU A 58 -6.33 -0.01 -2.99
CA LEU A 58 -6.82 -0.63 -1.76
C LEU A 58 -7.89 0.24 -1.12
N LEU A 59 -8.89 -0.40 -0.56
CA LEU A 59 -9.99 0.27 0.13
C LEU A 59 -10.25 -0.45 1.45
N TRP A 60 -10.35 0.31 2.53
CA TRP A 60 -10.72 -0.18 3.85
C TRP A 60 -12.12 0.28 4.20
N PRO A 61 -12.78 -0.41 5.14
CA PRO A 61 -14.10 0.03 5.60
C PRO A 61 -14.10 1.48 6.03
N GLY A 62 -15.16 2.21 5.70
CA GLY A 62 -15.23 3.64 5.98
C GLY A 62 -14.75 4.48 4.80
N ASP A 63 -14.64 3.87 3.63
CA ASP A 63 -14.23 4.56 2.39
C ASP A 63 -12.82 5.13 2.48
N LEU A 64 -11.94 4.42 3.19
CA LEU A 64 -10.54 4.80 3.29
C LEU A 64 -9.77 4.18 2.14
N ASP A 65 -9.40 4.98 1.16
CA ASP A 65 -8.62 4.51 0.02
C ASP A 65 -7.26 5.18 -0.01
N PHE A 66 -6.42 4.73 -0.91
CA PHE A 66 -5.07 5.24 -1.02
C PHE A 66 -4.67 5.28 -2.49
N ASP A 67 -3.78 6.21 -2.81
CA ASP A 67 -3.30 6.36 -4.18
C ASP A 67 -2.55 5.10 -4.62
N PRO A 68 -2.97 4.47 -5.73
CA PRO A 68 -2.31 3.23 -6.17
C PRO A 68 -0.85 3.43 -6.55
N ASP A 69 -0.47 4.57 -7.10
CA ASP A 69 0.93 4.79 -7.45
C ASP A 69 1.81 4.82 -6.22
N THR A 70 1.32 5.38 -5.11
CA THR A 70 2.06 5.37 -3.87
C THR A 70 2.27 3.95 -3.37
N LEU A 71 1.24 3.11 -3.46
CA LEU A 71 1.34 1.73 -3.01
C LEU A 71 2.23 0.89 -3.92
N ILE A 72 2.15 1.12 -5.21
CA ILE A 72 2.91 0.34 -6.19
C ILE A 72 4.36 0.80 -6.26
N TRP A 73 4.59 2.11 -6.36
CA TRP A 73 5.90 2.66 -6.65
C TRP A 73 6.57 3.30 -5.45
N GLY A 74 5.85 3.55 -4.39
CA GLY A 74 6.36 4.30 -3.24
C GLY A 74 6.30 5.79 -3.45
N GLY A 75 5.66 6.24 -4.53
CA GLY A 75 5.54 7.64 -4.88
C GLY A 75 5.05 7.77 -6.30
N ALA A 76 5.51 8.80 -7.00
CA ALA A 76 5.09 9.02 -8.37
C ALA A 76 5.55 7.89 -9.28
N ARG A 77 4.74 7.57 -10.27
CA ARG A 77 5.06 6.55 -11.26
C ARG A 77 6.25 7.01 -12.10
N PRO A 78 7.25 6.13 -12.34
CA PRO A 78 8.38 6.49 -13.20
C PRO A 78 7.93 6.77 -14.63
N ALA A 79 8.68 7.62 -15.31
CA ALA A 79 8.43 7.91 -16.72
C ALA A 79 8.82 6.76 -17.63
N ASP A 80 9.73 5.90 -17.18
CA ASP A 80 10.22 4.77 -17.99
C ASP A 80 9.13 3.70 -18.08
N PRO A 81 8.63 3.40 -19.29
CA PRO A 81 7.57 2.39 -19.43
C PRO A 81 8.04 0.97 -19.10
N ASN A 82 9.35 0.75 -19.03
CA ASN A 82 9.88 -0.56 -18.68
C ASN A 82 10.24 -0.69 -17.22
N ALA A 83 10.01 0.33 -16.42
CA ALA A 83 10.29 0.27 -14.99
C ALA A 83 9.39 -0.75 -14.31
N ARG A 84 9.93 -1.42 -13.29
CA ARG A 84 9.19 -2.40 -12.51
C ARG A 84 9.15 -1.95 -11.05
N PRO A 85 8.01 -2.16 -10.38
CA PRO A 85 7.92 -1.79 -8.96
C PRO A 85 8.83 -2.66 -8.10
N PRO A 86 9.30 -2.14 -6.97
CA PRO A 86 10.05 -2.95 -6.02
C PRO A 86 9.22 -4.14 -5.54
N ARG A 87 9.86 -5.27 -5.36
CA ARG A 87 9.17 -6.44 -4.83
C ARG A 87 8.74 -6.26 -3.39
N SER A 88 9.52 -5.52 -2.63
CA SER A 88 9.25 -5.29 -1.23
C SER A 88 9.49 -3.82 -0.93
N LEU A 89 8.59 -3.21 -0.17
CA LEU A 89 8.68 -1.81 0.14
C LEU A 89 8.08 -1.55 1.51
N ALA A 90 8.83 -0.88 2.36
CA ALA A 90 8.36 -0.44 3.67
C ALA A 90 8.30 1.07 3.68
N PHE A 91 7.23 1.61 4.25
CA PHE A 91 7.01 3.05 4.23
C PHE A 91 7.51 3.77 5.47
N GLU A 92 8.02 3.04 6.43
CA GLU A 92 8.46 3.65 7.67
C GLU A 92 9.53 4.71 7.50
N SER A 93 10.33 4.58 6.45
CA SER A 93 11.39 5.55 6.18
C SER A 93 10.88 6.92 5.77
N LEU A 94 9.64 6.98 5.31
CA LEU A 94 9.09 8.26 4.86
C LEU A 94 9.01 9.27 5.97
N ARG A 95 8.84 8.80 7.20
CA ARG A 95 8.74 9.68 8.32
C ARG A 95 10.08 9.89 9.00
N GLY A 96 10.91 8.87 8.97
CA GLY A 96 12.22 8.95 9.59
C GLY A 96 13.11 9.99 8.94
N ASP A 97 12.98 10.14 7.66
CA ASP A 97 13.83 11.07 6.93
C ASP A 97 13.64 12.50 7.36
N ALA A 98 12.51 12.82 7.88
CA ALA A 98 12.27 14.17 8.33
C ALA A 98 13.22 14.59 9.44
N LEU A 99 13.87 13.63 10.05
CA LEU A 99 14.78 13.90 11.14
C LEU A 99 16.18 14.30 10.70
N THR A 100 16.48 14.09 9.46
CA THR A 100 17.82 14.39 8.94
C THR A 100 17.85 15.66 8.13
#